data_8f55bd558dfc3aff6f72e484d138a7dd
#
_entry.id   8f55bd558dfc3aff6f72e484d138a7dd
#
_cell.length_a   1.000
_cell.length_b   1.000
_cell.length_c   1.000
_cell.angle_alpha   90.00
_cell.angle_beta   90.00
_cell.angle_gamma   90.00
#
_symmetry.space_group_name_H-M   'P 1'
#
loop_
_entity.id
_entity.type
_entity.pdbx_description
1 polymer ?
#
loop_
_entity_poly.entity_id
_entity_poly.type
_entity_poly.pdbx_seq_one_letter_code
_entity_poly.pdbx_strand_id
1 'polypeptide(L)'
;MPTLSRQTGTSLSDINIVPFVDVVLVLLVIFMITAPILQSGIEVDLPKTKTVKEISEDRLVITIDRAQRVYLGNEPVNIHEIGQRVLAQLHNPKSDAVFLRCDETVPFGSFATVVDELRQSGIQNVSVVTEPISSRPRTR
;
A
#
# COMPACT_ATOMS: atom_id res chain seq x y z
N MET A 1 -54.68 46.05 -40.63
CA MET A 1 -53.98 45.88 -39.33
C MET A 1 -52.86 44.87 -39.52
N PRO A 2 -51.59 45.29 -39.56
CA PRO A 2 -50.51 44.31 -39.67
C PRO A 2 -50.32 43.64 -38.33
N THR A 3 -50.53 42.35 -38.32
CA THR A 3 -50.23 41.49 -37.16
C THR A 3 -48.70 41.30 -37.10
N LEU A 4 -48.05 41.90 -36.13
CA LEU A 4 -46.67 41.67 -35.80
C LEU A 4 -46.50 40.24 -35.24
N SER A 5 -46.09 39.34 -36.12
CA SER A 5 -45.65 38.02 -35.71
C SER A 5 -44.36 38.18 -34.93
N ARG A 6 -44.48 38.05 -33.63
CA ARG A 6 -43.32 38.02 -32.71
C ARG A 6 -42.66 36.65 -32.86
N GLN A 7 -41.71 36.59 -33.75
CA GLN A 7 -40.80 35.43 -33.78
C GLN A 7 -39.96 35.46 -32.51
N THR A 8 -40.36 34.71 -31.52
CA THR A 8 -39.47 34.34 -30.41
C THR A 8 -38.48 33.38 -30.96
N GLY A 9 -37.37 33.89 -31.46
CA GLY A 9 -36.18 33.06 -31.74
C GLY A 9 -35.70 32.45 -30.44
N THR A 10 -36.08 31.23 -30.20
CA THR A 10 -35.40 30.39 -29.24
C THR A 10 -34.03 30.10 -29.80
N SER A 11 -33.02 30.91 -29.44
CA SER A 11 -31.65 30.52 -29.65
C SER A 11 -31.38 29.34 -28.70
N LEU A 12 -31.62 28.15 -29.23
CA LEU A 12 -31.06 26.93 -28.66
C LEU A 12 -29.58 27.05 -28.84
N SER A 13 -28.92 27.48 -27.76
CA SER A 13 -27.46 27.42 -27.68
C SER A 13 -27.09 25.95 -27.74
N ASP A 14 -26.73 25.49 -28.93
CA ASP A 14 -26.21 24.13 -29.12
C ASP A 14 -24.94 24.03 -28.32
N ILE A 15 -25.01 23.38 -27.16
CA ILE A 15 -23.85 23.09 -26.33
C ILE A 15 -23.00 22.07 -27.10
N ASN A 16 -21.85 22.51 -27.54
CA ASN A 16 -20.90 21.61 -28.20
C ASN A 16 -20.35 20.64 -27.15
N ILE A 17 -20.77 19.37 -27.25
CA ILE A 17 -20.39 18.32 -26.30
C ILE A 17 -18.94 17.85 -26.48
N VAL A 18 -18.32 18.15 -27.63
CA VAL A 18 -16.96 17.68 -27.97
C VAL A 18 -15.90 18.17 -26.95
N PRO A 19 -15.83 19.45 -26.55
CA PRO A 19 -14.88 19.89 -25.53
C PRO A 19 -15.13 19.23 -24.17
N PHE A 20 -16.37 18.97 -23.81
CA PHE A 20 -16.74 18.30 -22.57
C PHE A 20 -16.26 16.84 -22.56
N VAL A 21 -16.49 16.11 -23.65
CA VAL A 21 -16.05 14.71 -23.82
C VAL A 21 -14.52 14.63 -23.78
N ASP A 22 -13.82 15.58 -24.40
CA ASP A 22 -12.35 15.62 -24.38
C ASP A 22 -11.80 15.76 -22.95
N VAL A 23 -12.34 16.67 -22.15
CA VAL A 23 -11.96 16.82 -20.74
C VAL A 23 -12.21 15.54 -19.93
N VAL A 24 -13.37 14.91 -20.15
CA VAL A 24 -13.72 13.66 -19.45
C VAL A 24 -12.77 12.51 -19.85
N LEU A 25 -12.43 12.39 -21.12
CA LEU A 25 -11.49 11.40 -21.61
C LEU A 25 -10.09 11.59 -21.04
N VAL A 26 -9.59 12.83 -21.00
CA VAL A 26 -8.28 13.15 -20.42
C VAL A 26 -8.25 12.82 -18.93
N LEU A 27 -9.30 13.17 -18.18
CA LEU A 27 -9.41 12.81 -16.76
C LEU A 27 -9.42 11.29 -16.57
N LEU A 28 -10.17 10.55 -17.40
CA LEU A 28 -10.22 9.09 -17.35
C LEU A 28 -8.84 8.47 -17.58
N VAL A 29 -8.08 8.96 -18.56
CA VAL A 29 -6.72 8.49 -18.84
C VAL A 29 -5.78 8.78 -17.68
N ILE A 30 -5.85 9.99 -17.09
CA ILE A 30 -5.06 10.37 -15.91
C ILE A 30 -5.37 9.42 -14.75
N PHE A 31 -6.64 9.18 -14.43
CA PHE A 31 -7.03 8.24 -13.37
C PHE A 31 -6.56 6.81 -13.66
N MET A 32 -6.63 6.38 -14.92
CA MET A 32 -6.15 5.04 -15.30
C MET A 32 -4.65 4.86 -15.08
N ILE A 33 -3.84 5.91 -15.31
CA ILE A 33 -2.39 5.86 -15.11
C ILE A 33 -2.03 6.01 -13.62
N THR A 34 -2.78 6.81 -12.86
CA THR A 34 -2.48 7.09 -11.45
C THR A 34 -3.01 6.02 -10.50
N ALA A 35 -4.07 5.29 -10.86
CA ALA A 35 -4.67 4.26 -10.02
C ALA A 35 -3.69 3.16 -9.57
N PRO A 36 -2.83 2.57 -10.44
CA PRO A 36 -1.87 1.57 -10.00
C PRO A 36 -0.79 2.14 -9.06
N ILE A 37 -0.47 3.44 -9.17
CA ILE A 37 0.53 4.08 -8.30
C ILE A 37 0.01 4.22 -6.86
N LEU A 38 -1.29 4.43 -6.70
CA LEU A 38 -1.93 4.52 -5.38
C LEU A 38 -2.09 3.15 -4.70
N GLN A 39 -2.04 2.06 -5.49
CA GLN A 39 -2.15 0.70 -5.00
C GLN A 39 -0.79 0.02 -4.80
N SER A 40 0.31 0.68 -5.14
CA SER A 40 1.64 0.13 -4.94
C SER A 40 1.94 0.02 -3.44
N GLY A 41 1.45 -1.04 -2.85
CA GLY A 41 2.03 -1.57 -1.62
C GLY A 41 3.50 -1.90 -1.86
N ILE A 42 4.27 -1.92 -0.80
CA ILE A 42 5.68 -2.30 -0.88
C ILE A 42 5.75 -3.75 -1.35
N GLU A 43 6.24 -3.94 -2.57
CA GLU A 43 6.41 -5.25 -3.15
C GLU A 43 7.67 -5.89 -2.57
N VAL A 44 7.50 -6.97 -1.82
CA VAL A 44 8.57 -7.79 -1.27
C VAL A 44 8.31 -9.25 -1.57
N ASP A 45 9.32 -9.96 -2.02
CA ASP A 45 9.27 -11.41 -2.15
C ASP A 45 9.56 -12.03 -0.79
N LEU A 46 8.52 -12.54 -0.15
CA LEU A 46 8.63 -13.13 1.18
C LEU A 46 9.30 -14.51 1.12
N PRO A 47 10.15 -14.84 2.10
CA PRO A 47 10.69 -16.19 2.21
C PRO A 47 9.57 -17.21 2.38
N LYS A 48 9.66 -18.31 1.63
CA LYS A 48 8.64 -19.35 1.61
C LYS A 48 8.83 -20.33 2.75
N THR A 49 7.80 -20.56 3.51
CA THR A 49 7.81 -21.54 4.62
C THR A 49 6.58 -22.44 4.59
N LYS A 50 6.63 -23.51 5.37
CA LYS A 50 5.50 -24.46 5.47
C LYS A 50 4.38 -23.96 6.38
N THR A 51 4.68 -23.02 7.27
CA THR A 51 3.72 -22.49 8.24
C THR A 51 3.41 -21.02 7.91
N VAL A 52 2.17 -20.73 7.68
CA VAL A 52 1.68 -19.37 7.37
C VAL A 52 0.69 -18.93 8.43
N LYS A 53 0.90 -17.74 8.97
CA LYS A 53 -0.13 -17.03 9.74
C LYS A 53 -0.74 -15.96 8.85
N GLU A 54 -2.04 -16.06 8.61
CA GLU A 54 -2.78 -14.98 7.96
C GLU A 54 -2.80 -13.75 8.85
N ILE A 55 -2.52 -12.59 8.25
CA ILE A 55 -2.50 -11.30 8.93
C ILE A 55 -3.88 -10.68 8.78
N SER A 56 -4.53 -10.37 9.90
CA SER A 56 -5.74 -9.55 9.91
C SER A 56 -5.39 -8.09 9.60
N GLU A 57 -6.25 -7.38 8.89
CA GLU A 57 -6.01 -6.02 8.38
C GLU A 57 -5.69 -4.96 9.46
N ASP A 58 -6.07 -5.20 10.71
CA ASP A 58 -5.84 -4.26 11.83
C ASP A 58 -4.47 -4.42 12.52
N ARG A 59 -3.54 -5.14 11.94
CA ARG A 59 -2.27 -5.44 12.59
C ARG A 59 -1.12 -4.58 12.06
N LEU A 60 -0.23 -4.21 12.99
CA LEU A 60 0.95 -3.42 12.66
C LEU A 60 1.97 -4.27 11.90
N VAL A 61 2.27 -3.87 10.68
CA VAL A 61 3.19 -4.58 9.79
C VAL A 61 4.41 -3.72 9.51
N ILE A 62 5.58 -4.27 9.78
CA ILE A 62 6.87 -3.70 9.39
C ILE A 62 7.37 -4.47 8.17
N THR A 63 7.81 -3.75 7.16
CA THR A 63 8.33 -4.34 5.92
C THR A 63 9.77 -3.92 5.68
N ILE A 64 10.63 -4.87 5.32
CA ILE A 64 12.01 -4.62 4.87
C ILE A 64 12.08 -4.99 3.40
N ASP A 65 12.36 -4.02 2.52
CA ASP A 65 12.46 -4.23 1.09
C ASP A 65 13.86 -4.71 0.64
N ARG A 66 13.99 -5.03 -0.64
CA ARG A 66 15.26 -5.46 -1.25
C ARG A 66 16.41 -4.45 -1.09
N ALA A 67 16.09 -3.17 -0.99
CA ALA A 67 17.06 -2.10 -0.77
C ALA A 67 17.38 -1.89 0.73
N GLN A 68 16.93 -2.79 1.60
CA GLN A 68 17.11 -2.75 3.05
C GLN A 68 16.44 -1.53 3.70
N ARG A 69 15.44 -0.95 3.07
CA ARG A 69 14.63 0.12 3.63
C ARG A 69 13.53 -0.47 4.49
N VAL A 70 13.27 0.19 5.62
CA VAL A 70 12.28 -0.24 6.59
C VAL A 70 11.03 0.63 6.46
N TYR A 71 9.88 0.00 6.44
CA TYR A 71 8.58 0.66 6.35
C TYR A 71 7.67 0.21 7.48
N LEU A 72 6.92 1.15 8.04
CA LEU A 72 5.83 0.88 8.96
C LEU A 72 4.51 1.08 8.23
N GLY A 73 3.82 -0.01 7.92
CA GLY A 73 2.73 0.03 6.95
C GLY A 73 3.25 0.44 5.57
N ASN A 74 2.89 1.63 5.12
CA ASN A 74 3.34 2.20 3.84
C ASN A 74 4.32 3.37 3.99
N GLU A 75 4.65 3.77 5.21
CA GLU A 75 5.55 4.89 5.48
C GLU A 75 6.99 4.41 5.66
N PRO A 76 7.97 5.01 4.96
CA PRO A 76 9.38 4.74 5.20
C PRO A 76 9.79 5.29 6.57
N VAL A 77 10.49 4.48 7.34
CA VAL A 77 10.92 4.82 8.70
C VAL A 77 12.40 4.54 8.88
N ASN A 78 13.08 5.40 9.63
CA ASN A 78 14.46 5.14 10.02
C ASN A 78 14.52 3.95 10.99
N ILE A 79 15.47 3.05 10.77
CA ILE A 79 15.66 1.85 11.60
C ILE A 79 15.82 2.19 13.09
N HIS A 80 16.49 3.30 13.42
CA HIS A 80 16.67 3.75 14.79
C HIS A 80 15.42 4.34 15.44
N GLU A 81 14.44 4.75 14.64
CA GLU A 81 13.17 5.32 15.10
C GLU A 81 12.03 4.31 15.10
N ILE A 82 12.23 3.14 14.48
CA ILE A 82 11.17 2.16 14.27
C ILE A 82 10.52 1.72 15.59
N GLY A 83 11.31 1.48 16.62
CA GLY A 83 10.81 1.07 17.92
C GLY A 83 9.87 2.08 18.55
N GLN A 84 10.23 3.36 18.54
CA GLN A 84 9.39 4.43 19.10
C GLN A 84 8.11 4.64 18.29
N ARG A 85 8.19 4.57 16.95
CA ARG A 85 7.03 4.71 16.09
C ARG A 85 6.04 3.57 16.25
N VAL A 86 6.54 2.35 16.41
CA VAL A 86 5.71 1.18 16.68
C VAL A 86 5.04 1.30 18.05
N LEU A 87 5.78 1.70 19.09
CA LEU A 87 5.22 1.90 20.43
C LEU A 87 4.09 2.93 20.47
N ALA A 88 4.20 3.99 19.67
CA ALA A 88 3.18 5.03 19.58
C ALA A 88 1.83 4.50 18.99
N GLN A 89 1.88 3.41 18.22
CA GLN A 89 0.71 2.81 17.59
C GLN A 89 0.20 1.56 18.31
N LEU A 90 1.00 0.97 19.20
CA LEU A 90 0.58 -0.19 19.99
C LEU A 90 -0.21 0.24 21.23
N HIS A 91 -1.31 -0.43 21.50
CA HIS A 91 -2.09 -0.24 22.72
C HIS A 91 -1.42 -0.92 23.92
N ASN A 92 -0.86 -2.11 23.69
CA ASN A 92 -0.15 -2.85 24.72
C ASN A 92 1.12 -3.51 24.16
N PRO A 93 2.31 -2.92 24.41
CA PRO A 93 3.57 -3.41 23.85
C PRO A 93 3.96 -4.84 24.24
N LYS A 94 3.39 -5.35 25.33
CA LYS A 94 3.68 -6.71 25.82
C LYS A 94 2.78 -7.77 25.20
N SER A 95 1.57 -7.43 24.81
CA SER A 95 0.57 -8.38 24.28
C SER A 95 0.35 -8.26 22.78
N ASP A 96 0.45 -7.05 22.23
CA ASP A 96 0.19 -6.81 20.82
C ASP A 96 1.32 -7.35 19.95
N ALA A 97 0.96 -8.10 18.93
CA ALA A 97 1.93 -8.68 18.01
C ALA A 97 2.25 -7.71 16.87
N VAL A 98 3.53 -7.52 16.61
CA VAL A 98 4.03 -6.81 15.45
C VAL A 98 4.45 -7.82 14.39
N PHE A 99 4.02 -7.61 13.16
CA PHE A 99 4.32 -8.50 12.05
C PHE A 99 5.48 -7.93 11.24
N LEU A 100 6.51 -8.74 11.05
CA LEU A 100 7.68 -8.38 10.28
C LEU A 100 7.68 -9.13 8.96
N ARG A 101 7.58 -8.39 7.85
CA ARG A 101 7.73 -8.89 6.48
C ARG A 101 9.12 -8.54 5.97
N CYS A 102 9.83 -9.49 5.42
CA CYS A 102 11.17 -9.29 4.91
C CYS A 102 11.30 -9.93 3.53
N ASP A 103 11.88 -9.21 2.59
CA ASP A 103 12.23 -9.77 1.29
C ASP A 103 13.26 -10.89 1.46
N GLU A 104 13.14 -11.97 0.69
CA GLU A 104 14.01 -13.14 0.78
C GLU A 104 15.50 -12.84 0.49
N THR A 105 15.77 -11.75 -0.22
CA THR A 105 17.14 -11.31 -0.59
C THR A 105 17.80 -10.43 0.47
N VAL A 106 17.07 -10.02 1.50
CA VAL A 106 17.61 -9.16 2.58
C VAL A 106 18.60 -9.97 3.43
N PRO A 107 19.82 -9.44 3.68
CA PRO A 107 20.77 -10.09 4.56
C PRO A 107 20.20 -10.30 5.96
N PHE A 108 20.46 -11.43 6.56
CA PHE A 108 20.02 -11.75 7.92
C PHE A 108 20.46 -10.69 8.95
N GLY A 109 21.64 -10.09 8.76
CA GLY A 109 22.12 -9.02 9.64
C GLY A 109 21.19 -7.81 9.69
N SER A 110 20.64 -7.39 8.55
CA SER A 110 19.69 -6.27 8.49
C SER A 110 18.36 -6.63 9.18
N PHE A 111 17.88 -7.83 8.98
CA PHE A 111 16.72 -8.37 9.69
C PHE A 111 16.95 -8.40 11.21
N ALA A 112 18.08 -8.94 11.63
CA ALA A 112 18.41 -9.03 13.05
C ALA A 112 18.52 -7.66 13.73
N THR A 113 19.04 -6.65 13.03
CA THR A 113 19.11 -5.27 13.52
C THR A 113 17.72 -4.69 13.78
N VAL A 114 16.78 -4.89 12.86
CA VAL A 114 15.38 -4.42 13.04
C VAL A 114 14.73 -5.11 14.24
N VAL A 115 14.90 -6.42 14.37
CA VAL A 115 14.36 -7.17 15.52
C VAL A 115 14.97 -6.69 16.85
N ASP A 116 16.26 -6.40 16.86
CA ASP A 116 16.96 -5.90 18.06
C ASP A 116 16.44 -4.52 18.46
N GLU A 117 16.30 -3.59 17.53
CA GLU A 117 15.71 -2.26 17.78
C GLU A 117 14.29 -2.35 18.36
N LEU A 118 13.46 -3.26 17.83
CA LEU A 118 12.12 -3.50 18.37
C LEU A 118 12.16 -4.02 19.81
N ARG A 119 13.05 -4.98 20.10
CA ARG A 119 13.20 -5.55 21.44
C ARG A 119 13.75 -4.56 22.44
N GLN A 120 14.71 -3.73 22.06
CA GLN A 120 15.24 -2.66 22.90
C GLN A 120 14.17 -1.63 23.27
N SER A 121 13.20 -1.41 22.39
CA SER A 121 12.03 -0.55 22.66
C SER A 121 10.96 -1.20 23.53
N GLY A 122 11.15 -2.45 23.96
CA GLY A 122 10.22 -3.17 24.84
C GLY A 122 9.16 -4.00 24.12
N ILE A 123 9.23 -4.13 22.80
CA ILE A 123 8.32 -4.95 21.99
C ILE A 123 8.81 -6.39 22.04
N GLN A 124 8.06 -7.26 22.73
CA GLN A 124 8.45 -8.66 22.92
C GLN A 124 7.83 -9.61 21.90
N ASN A 125 6.68 -9.24 21.36
CA ASN A 125 5.90 -10.12 20.47
C ASN A 125 6.08 -9.73 19.00
N VAL A 126 7.14 -10.23 18.38
CA VAL A 126 7.45 -10.04 16.96
C VAL A 126 7.18 -11.35 16.22
N SER A 127 6.31 -11.31 15.24
CA SER A 127 5.96 -12.44 14.38
C SER A 127 6.47 -12.21 12.97
N VAL A 128 7.18 -13.18 12.41
CA VAL A 128 7.69 -13.11 11.03
C VAL A 128 6.63 -13.64 10.07
N VAL A 129 6.37 -12.88 9.02
CA VAL A 129 5.44 -13.25 7.95
C VAL A 129 6.18 -13.92 6.82
N THR A 130 5.69 -15.06 6.40
CA THR A 130 6.25 -15.84 5.31
C THR A 130 5.15 -16.28 4.36
N GLU A 131 5.50 -16.55 3.10
CA GLU A 131 4.55 -17.13 2.14
C GLU A 131 4.56 -18.67 2.19
N PRO A 132 3.41 -19.32 1.92
CA PRO A 132 3.38 -20.77 1.83
C PRO A 132 4.19 -21.24 0.63
N ILE A 133 4.91 -22.34 0.80
CA ILE A 133 5.54 -23.03 -0.33
C ILE A 133 4.42 -23.58 -1.21
N SER A 134 4.14 -22.92 -2.33
CA SER A 134 3.25 -23.47 -3.34
C SER A 134 3.92 -24.73 -3.92
N SER A 135 3.34 -25.88 -3.65
CA SER A 135 3.68 -27.12 -4.34
C SER A 135 3.14 -27.03 -5.76
N ARG A 136 3.81 -26.28 -6.64
CA ARG A 136 3.60 -26.45 -8.07
C ARG A 136 4.19 -27.82 -8.44
N PRO A 137 3.38 -28.75 -8.96
CA PRO A 137 3.97 -29.95 -9.53
C PRO A 137 4.89 -29.50 -10.66
N ARG A 138 6.17 -29.83 -10.55
CA ARG A 138 7.10 -29.70 -11.68
C ARG A 138 6.58 -30.66 -12.77
N THR A 139 5.86 -30.14 -13.73
CA THR A 139 5.66 -30.83 -14.98
C THR A 139 7.03 -30.97 -15.65
N ARG A 140 7.48 -32.19 -15.71
CA ARG A 140 8.63 -32.58 -16.51
C ARG A 140 8.33 -32.37 -18.00
#